data_612706382924120f2bee5d2343b144e8
#
_entry.id   612706382924120f2bee5d2343b144e8
#
_cell.length_a   1.000
_cell.length_b   1.000
_cell.length_c   1.000
_cell.angle_alpha   90.00
_cell.angle_beta   90.00
_cell.angle_gamma   90.00
#
_symmetry.space_group_name_H-M   'P 1'
#
loop_
_entity.id
_entity.type
_entity.pdbx_description
1 polymer ?
#
loop_
_entity_poly.entity_id
_entity_poly.type
_entity_poly.pdbx_seq_one_letter_code
_entity_poly.pdbx_strand_id
1 'polypeptide(L)'
;MMRRTHLLLAAVAVTLAAPAIGQQGVGSGLKNHDTNAPVDIGADRIEVNDRASRAIVSGNVDVRQGRLRLQAERVTVAYAAGGDNAIERIDATGGVVITSPTETIRGNTGIYDLRAKIITLLGNVSLRNPDGNLNGGRLVYDLRTGRAVLDGGAPGAPGSAAGTTGRVTGRFTVPQT
;
A
#
# COMPACT_ATOMS: atom_id res chain seq x y z
N MET A 1 75.72 16.56 25.95
CA MET A 1 74.55 17.21 25.37
C MET A 1 74.00 16.33 24.25
N MET A 2 73.04 15.49 24.58
CA MET A 2 72.41 14.53 23.64
C MET A 2 70.99 15.03 23.28
N ARG A 3 70.78 15.45 22.05
CA ARG A 3 69.47 15.80 21.52
C ARG A 3 68.77 14.52 21.04
N ARG A 4 67.66 14.14 21.70
CA ARG A 4 66.74 13.06 21.28
C ARG A 4 65.73 13.63 20.33
N THR A 5 65.75 13.23 19.09
CA THR A 5 64.78 13.50 18.03
C THR A 5 63.65 12.46 18.17
N HIS A 6 62.43 12.91 18.51
CA HIS A 6 61.23 12.08 18.49
C HIS A 6 60.62 12.10 17.09
N LEU A 7 60.59 10.94 16.45
CA LEU A 7 59.89 10.70 15.17
C LEU A 7 58.42 10.41 15.49
N LEU A 8 57.52 11.31 15.12
CA LEU A 8 56.09 11.11 15.21
C LEU A 8 55.62 10.40 13.94
N LEU A 9 55.20 9.14 14.10
CA LEU A 9 54.52 8.36 13.05
C LEU A 9 53.04 8.72 13.06
N ALA A 10 52.58 9.50 12.06
CA ALA A 10 51.18 9.77 11.87
C ALA A 10 50.53 8.61 11.09
N ALA A 11 49.73 7.80 11.80
CA ALA A 11 48.91 6.77 11.17
C ALA A 11 47.67 7.41 10.57
N VAL A 12 47.59 7.47 9.26
CA VAL A 12 46.37 7.87 8.52
C VAL A 12 45.42 6.68 8.47
N ALA A 13 44.37 6.70 9.30
CA ALA A 13 43.28 5.76 9.23
C ALA A 13 42.31 6.15 8.10
N VAL A 14 42.39 5.47 6.97
CA VAL A 14 41.41 5.58 5.87
C VAL A 14 40.15 4.80 6.27
N THR A 15 39.14 5.52 6.72
CA THR A 15 37.81 4.94 6.93
C THR A 15 37.10 4.78 5.58
N LEU A 16 37.02 3.55 5.06
CA LEU A 16 36.11 3.21 3.96
C LEU A 16 34.67 3.33 4.46
N ALA A 17 34.00 4.42 4.12
CA ALA A 17 32.56 4.54 4.23
C ALA A 17 31.94 3.70 3.11
N ALA A 18 31.44 2.51 3.45
CA ALA A 18 30.61 1.72 2.55
C ALA A 18 29.28 2.48 2.32
N PRO A 19 28.82 2.66 1.07
CA PRO A 19 27.50 3.21 0.82
C PRO A 19 26.47 2.22 1.36
N ALA A 20 25.65 2.64 2.32
CA ALA A 20 24.48 1.90 2.75
C ALA A 20 23.49 1.90 1.56
N ILE A 21 23.44 0.80 0.82
CA ILE A 21 22.42 0.56 -0.19
C ILE A 21 21.12 0.40 0.61
N GLY A 22 20.31 1.47 0.64
CA GLY A 22 18.99 1.45 1.24
C GLY A 22 18.15 0.37 0.55
N GLN A 23 17.84 -0.70 1.25
CA GLN A 23 16.88 -1.69 0.81
C GLN A 23 15.52 -0.99 0.72
N GLN A 24 15.09 -0.64 -0.49
CA GLN A 24 13.72 -0.23 -0.75
C GLN A 24 12.85 -1.46 -0.55
N GLY A 25 12.15 -1.51 0.59
CA GLY A 25 11.25 -2.61 0.90
C GLY A 25 10.11 -2.69 -0.12
N VAL A 26 9.70 -3.92 -0.46
CA VAL A 26 8.49 -4.17 -1.26
C VAL A 26 7.32 -3.50 -0.53
N GLY A 27 6.59 -2.60 -1.22
CA GLY A 27 5.48 -1.87 -0.63
C GLY A 27 5.76 -0.39 -0.36
N SER A 28 6.83 0.20 -0.91
CA SER A 28 7.13 1.63 -0.73
C SER A 28 6.37 2.56 -1.68
N GLY A 29 5.69 2.04 -2.68
CA GLY A 29 5.10 2.82 -3.77
C GLY A 29 3.93 3.71 -3.38
N LEU A 30 3.23 3.40 -2.29
CA LEU A 30 2.14 4.22 -1.74
C LEU A 30 2.61 5.18 -0.64
N LYS A 31 3.85 5.08 -0.17
CA LYS A 31 4.39 5.86 0.96
C LYS A 31 4.27 7.39 0.78
N ASN A 32 4.36 7.87 -0.46
CA ASN A 32 4.31 9.31 -0.78
C ASN A 32 2.94 9.71 -1.35
N HIS A 33 1.89 8.95 -1.05
CA HIS A 33 0.54 9.28 -1.45
C HIS A 33 0.04 10.49 -0.65
N ASP A 34 -0.50 11.49 -1.37
CA ASP A 34 -1.16 12.64 -0.73
C ASP A 34 -2.54 12.24 -0.23
N THR A 35 -2.62 11.91 1.06
CA THR A 35 -3.87 11.51 1.73
C THR A 35 -4.82 12.68 1.99
N ASN A 36 -4.41 13.93 1.73
CA ASN A 36 -5.24 15.13 1.87
C ASN A 36 -5.77 15.62 0.52
N ALA A 37 -5.33 15.03 -0.60
CA ALA A 37 -5.87 15.34 -1.91
C ALA A 37 -7.38 15.03 -1.97
N PRO A 38 -8.16 15.78 -2.75
CA PRO A 38 -9.57 15.46 -2.96
C PRO A 38 -9.75 14.07 -3.56
N VAL A 39 -10.89 13.44 -3.22
CA VAL A 39 -11.30 12.14 -3.76
C VAL A 39 -12.29 12.36 -4.88
N ASP A 40 -11.92 11.98 -6.11
CA ASP A 40 -12.78 11.98 -7.28
C ASP A 40 -13.37 10.60 -7.50
N ILE A 41 -14.66 10.51 -7.81
CA ILE A 41 -15.38 9.24 -8.00
C ILE A 41 -16.14 9.30 -9.31
N GLY A 42 -15.91 8.32 -10.20
CA GLY A 42 -16.66 8.06 -11.41
C GLY A 42 -17.29 6.66 -11.39
N ALA A 43 -18.51 6.51 -11.92
CA ALA A 43 -19.21 5.24 -12.00
C ALA A 43 -20.44 5.33 -12.92
N ASP A 44 -21.07 4.18 -13.21
CA ASP A 44 -22.32 4.15 -13.98
C ASP A 44 -23.51 4.64 -13.14
N ARG A 45 -23.48 4.43 -11.82
CA ARG A 45 -24.54 4.80 -10.89
C ARG A 45 -24.02 5.22 -9.52
N ILE A 46 -24.58 6.31 -8.99
CA ILE A 46 -24.33 6.81 -7.63
C ILE A 46 -25.66 6.98 -6.92
N GLU A 47 -25.81 6.39 -5.73
CA GLU A 47 -26.94 6.56 -4.83
C GLU A 47 -26.45 7.21 -3.53
N VAL A 48 -27.01 8.34 -3.16
CA VAL A 48 -26.68 9.04 -1.91
C VAL A 48 -27.80 8.85 -0.89
N ASN A 49 -27.44 8.48 0.32
CA ASN A 49 -28.36 8.37 1.45
C ASN A 49 -27.85 9.23 2.61
N ASP A 50 -28.32 10.45 2.69
CA ASP A 50 -27.88 11.43 3.69
C ASP A 50 -28.22 11.01 5.12
N ARG A 51 -29.37 10.34 5.32
CA ARG A 51 -29.76 9.84 6.65
C ARG A 51 -28.78 8.79 7.17
N ALA A 52 -28.19 8.02 6.29
CA ALA A 52 -27.21 6.99 6.62
C ALA A 52 -25.76 7.50 6.50
N SER A 53 -25.53 8.77 6.15
CA SER A 53 -24.22 9.35 5.84
C SER A 53 -23.40 8.47 4.93
N ARG A 54 -24.02 8.01 3.82
CA ARG A 54 -23.44 7.00 2.94
C ARG A 54 -23.80 7.25 1.49
N ALA A 55 -22.84 7.04 0.60
CA ALA A 55 -23.06 6.92 -0.82
C ALA A 55 -22.70 5.50 -1.31
N ILE A 56 -23.48 4.97 -2.23
CA ILE A 56 -23.24 3.69 -2.90
C ILE A 56 -22.99 3.97 -4.36
N VAL A 57 -21.84 3.51 -4.84
CA VAL A 57 -21.35 3.71 -6.20
C VAL A 57 -21.22 2.35 -6.85
N SER A 58 -21.74 2.17 -8.07
CA SER A 58 -21.76 0.88 -8.74
C SER A 58 -21.63 0.98 -10.25
N GLY A 59 -21.03 -0.05 -10.84
CA GLY A 59 -20.72 -0.16 -12.26
C GLY A 59 -19.48 0.65 -12.65
N ASN A 60 -18.44 -0.02 -13.13
CA ASN A 60 -17.19 0.60 -13.63
C ASN A 60 -16.61 1.66 -12.68
N VAL A 61 -16.63 1.39 -11.38
CA VAL A 61 -16.22 2.38 -10.37
C VAL A 61 -14.74 2.70 -10.50
N ASP A 62 -14.44 4.00 -10.60
CA ASP A 62 -13.08 4.57 -10.66
C ASP A 62 -12.96 5.67 -9.61
N VAL A 63 -12.17 5.41 -8.56
CA VAL A 63 -11.90 6.37 -7.49
C VAL A 63 -10.46 6.83 -7.60
N ARG A 64 -10.25 8.14 -7.55
CA ARG A 64 -8.91 8.74 -7.63
C ARG A 64 -8.67 9.68 -6.46
N GLN A 65 -7.47 9.59 -5.90
CA GLN A 65 -6.97 10.54 -4.91
C GLN A 65 -5.50 10.80 -5.21
N GLY A 66 -5.16 12.00 -5.65
CA GLY A 66 -3.82 12.29 -6.12
C GLY A 66 -3.35 11.33 -7.22
N ARG A 67 -2.31 10.55 -6.94
CA ARG A 67 -1.77 9.53 -7.87
C ARG A 67 -2.27 8.11 -7.61
N LEU A 68 -3.11 7.94 -6.61
CA LEU A 68 -3.74 6.67 -6.29
C LEU A 68 -5.04 6.52 -7.10
N ARG A 69 -5.22 5.36 -7.69
CA ARG A 69 -6.45 4.97 -8.39
C ARG A 69 -6.96 3.65 -7.85
N LEU A 70 -8.24 3.59 -7.51
CA LEU A 70 -8.95 2.39 -7.12
C LEU A 70 -10.03 2.10 -8.15
N GLN A 71 -10.11 0.87 -8.62
CA GLN A 71 -11.16 0.36 -9.50
C GLN A 71 -11.85 -0.83 -8.85
N ALA A 72 -13.18 -0.90 -9.00
CA ALA A 72 -14.01 -1.98 -8.44
C ALA A 72 -15.37 -2.03 -9.15
N GLU A 73 -16.17 -3.07 -8.90
CA GLU A 73 -17.56 -3.10 -9.38
C GLU A 73 -18.49 -2.27 -8.50
N ARG A 74 -18.23 -2.24 -7.19
CA ARG A 74 -19.06 -1.53 -6.22
C ARG A 74 -18.22 -0.90 -5.13
N VAL A 75 -18.55 0.33 -4.79
CA VAL A 75 -17.90 1.08 -3.71
C VAL A 75 -18.98 1.67 -2.80
N THR A 76 -18.82 1.53 -1.49
CA THR A 76 -19.60 2.24 -0.49
C THR A 76 -18.70 3.28 0.17
N VAL A 77 -19.12 4.53 0.13
CA VAL A 77 -18.43 5.66 0.77
C VAL A 77 -19.21 6.05 2.02
N ALA A 78 -18.55 6.03 3.17
CA ALA A 78 -19.09 6.58 4.42
C ALA A 78 -18.44 7.93 4.69
N TYR A 79 -19.26 8.92 5.07
CA TYR A 79 -18.82 10.27 5.38
C TYR A 79 -19.31 10.73 6.76
N ALA A 80 -18.64 11.73 7.32
CA ALA A 80 -18.95 12.23 8.64
C ALA A 80 -20.38 12.79 8.69
N ALA A 81 -21.14 12.41 9.73
CA ALA A 81 -22.42 13.02 10.02
C ALA A 81 -22.18 14.40 10.65
N GLY A 82 -22.79 15.45 10.10
CA GLY A 82 -22.76 16.77 10.78
C GLY A 82 -22.23 17.96 9.98
N GLY A 83 -22.06 17.84 8.65
CA GLY A 83 -21.92 19.02 7.79
C GLY A 83 -20.63 19.15 6.99
N ASP A 84 -19.54 18.52 7.39
CA ASP A 84 -18.27 18.65 6.65
C ASP A 84 -18.18 17.69 5.46
N ASN A 85 -19.11 16.72 5.32
CA ASN A 85 -19.11 15.67 4.28
C ASN A 85 -17.73 15.01 4.05
N ALA A 86 -16.87 15.04 5.07
CA ALA A 86 -15.55 14.45 5.00
C ALA A 86 -15.66 12.92 4.86
N ILE A 87 -15.05 12.38 3.81
CA ILE A 87 -15.03 10.92 3.63
C ILE A 87 -14.19 10.29 4.74
N GLU A 88 -14.77 9.35 5.47
CA GLU A 88 -14.12 8.63 6.56
C GLU A 88 -13.62 7.26 6.11
N ARG A 89 -14.41 6.59 5.25
CA ARG A 89 -14.14 5.21 4.85
C ARG A 89 -14.68 4.92 3.45
N ILE A 90 -13.94 4.11 2.73
CA ILE A 90 -14.31 3.55 1.42
C ILE A 90 -14.23 2.02 1.51
N ASP A 91 -15.33 1.33 1.24
CA ASP A 91 -15.40 -0.12 1.12
C ASP A 91 -15.65 -0.49 -0.35
N ALA A 92 -14.74 -1.24 -0.94
CA ALA A 92 -14.78 -1.65 -2.35
C ALA A 92 -14.93 -3.17 -2.48
N THR A 93 -15.74 -3.62 -3.42
CA THR A 93 -15.98 -5.04 -3.70
C THR A 93 -16.09 -5.30 -5.19
N GLY A 94 -15.89 -6.57 -5.61
CA GLY A 94 -16.00 -6.97 -7.00
C GLY A 94 -14.71 -6.75 -7.79
N GLY A 95 -13.60 -7.38 -7.36
CA GLY A 95 -12.35 -7.32 -8.11
C GLY A 95 -11.62 -5.98 -7.97
N VAL A 96 -11.22 -5.68 -6.74
CA VAL A 96 -10.54 -4.42 -6.41
C VAL A 96 -9.14 -4.37 -6.99
N VAL A 97 -8.83 -3.29 -7.70
CA VAL A 97 -7.50 -2.97 -8.23
C VAL A 97 -7.09 -1.60 -7.75
N ILE A 98 -5.97 -1.52 -7.03
CA ILE A 98 -5.36 -0.26 -6.61
C ILE A 98 -4.07 -0.09 -7.38
N THR A 99 -3.91 1.07 -8.02
CA THR A 99 -2.74 1.40 -8.83
C THR A 99 -2.12 2.71 -8.35
N SER A 100 -0.82 2.70 -8.20
CA SER A 100 0.04 3.88 -8.03
C SER A 100 1.08 3.92 -9.17
N PRO A 101 1.93 4.93 -9.28
CA PRO A 101 2.97 4.98 -10.31
C PRO A 101 3.94 3.80 -10.31
N THR A 102 4.15 3.18 -9.15
CA THR A 102 5.15 2.11 -8.97
C THR A 102 4.56 0.77 -8.55
N GLU A 103 3.29 0.72 -8.14
CA GLU A 103 2.69 -0.50 -7.61
C GLU A 103 1.30 -0.74 -8.17
N THR A 104 0.96 -2.02 -8.32
CA THR A 104 -0.40 -2.48 -8.57
C THR A 104 -0.75 -3.53 -7.53
N ILE A 105 -1.85 -3.31 -6.83
CA ILE A 105 -2.35 -4.21 -5.80
C ILE A 105 -3.74 -4.67 -6.20
N ARG A 106 -4.03 -5.97 -6.07
CA ARG A 106 -5.34 -6.57 -6.37
C ARG A 106 -5.85 -7.32 -5.17
N GLY A 107 -7.17 -7.44 -5.07
CA GLY A 107 -7.86 -8.24 -4.07
C GLY A 107 -9.34 -8.37 -4.43
N ASN A 108 -10.09 -9.22 -3.71
CA ASN A 108 -11.52 -9.35 -3.92
C ASN A 108 -12.29 -8.19 -3.28
N THR A 109 -11.81 -7.73 -2.12
CA THR A 109 -12.41 -6.65 -1.33
C THR A 109 -11.31 -5.71 -0.84
N GLY A 110 -11.59 -4.42 -0.83
CA GLY A 110 -10.72 -3.38 -0.32
C GLY A 110 -11.45 -2.48 0.68
N ILE A 111 -10.74 -2.05 1.71
CA ILE A 111 -11.20 -1.11 2.72
C ILE A 111 -10.14 -0.02 2.82
N TYR A 112 -10.52 1.23 2.63
CA TYR A 112 -9.66 2.37 2.91
C TYR A 112 -10.26 3.18 4.05
N ASP A 113 -9.60 3.14 5.21
CA ASP A 113 -9.86 4.02 6.34
C ASP A 113 -9.03 5.30 6.16
N LEU A 114 -9.70 6.40 5.78
CA LEU A 114 -9.05 7.67 5.51
C LEU A 114 -8.54 8.34 6.79
N ARG A 115 -9.21 8.11 7.92
CA ARG A 115 -8.81 8.67 9.21
C ARG A 115 -7.53 8.00 9.74
N ALA A 116 -7.51 6.67 9.69
CA ALA A 116 -6.33 5.88 10.09
C ALA A 116 -5.22 5.91 9.03
N LYS A 117 -5.56 6.27 7.76
CA LYS A 117 -4.69 6.21 6.58
C LYS A 117 -4.19 4.78 6.32
N ILE A 118 -5.10 3.82 6.47
CA ILE A 118 -4.84 2.38 6.31
C ILE A 118 -5.69 1.84 5.16
N ILE A 119 -5.02 1.12 4.24
CA ILE A 119 -5.67 0.32 3.21
C ILE A 119 -5.58 -1.16 3.62
N THR A 120 -6.71 -1.86 3.60
CA THR A 120 -6.79 -3.31 3.80
C THR A 120 -7.38 -3.95 2.56
N LEU A 121 -6.69 -4.96 1.99
CA LEU A 121 -7.23 -5.81 0.96
C LEU A 121 -7.40 -7.24 1.46
N LEU A 122 -8.46 -7.89 0.99
CA LEU A 122 -8.85 -9.24 1.39
C LEU A 122 -9.16 -10.09 0.15
N GLY A 123 -8.76 -11.36 0.22
CA GLY A 123 -9.05 -12.40 -0.77
C GLY A 123 -8.22 -12.27 -2.04
N ASN A 124 -7.46 -13.32 -2.37
CA ASN A 124 -6.61 -13.40 -3.56
C ASN A 124 -5.73 -12.16 -3.77
N VAL A 125 -5.10 -11.70 -2.68
CA VAL A 125 -4.29 -10.50 -2.72
C VAL A 125 -3.01 -10.74 -3.51
N SER A 126 -2.75 -9.85 -4.47
CA SER A 126 -1.46 -9.77 -5.16
C SER A 126 -0.92 -8.35 -5.15
N LEU A 127 0.35 -8.19 -4.80
CA LEU A 127 1.07 -6.93 -4.88
C LEU A 127 2.19 -7.09 -5.89
N ARG A 128 2.25 -6.20 -6.87
CA ARG A 128 3.27 -6.16 -7.92
C ARG A 128 3.92 -4.79 -7.98
N ASN A 129 5.24 -4.79 -8.01
CA ASN A 129 6.07 -3.62 -8.26
C ASN A 129 7.26 -4.01 -9.17
N PRO A 130 8.17 -3.07 -9.56
CA PRO A 130 9.35 -3.38 -10.37
C PRO A 130 10.29 -4.43 -9.75
N ASP A 131 10.35 -4.52 -8.41
CA ASP A 131 11.26 -5.40 -7.70
C ASP A 131 10.74 -6.84 -7.58
N GLY A 132 9.42 -7.05 -7.82
CA GLY A 132 8.86 -8.38 -7.76
C GLY A 132 7.35 -8.43 -7.57
N ASN A 133 6.88 -9.61 -7.18
CA ASN A 133 5.49 -9.83 -6.89
C ASN A 133 5.31 -10.66 -5.60
N LEU A 134 4.25 -10.33 -4.84
CA LEU A 134 3.83 -11.04 -3.63
C LEU A 134 2.38 -11.47 -3.76
N ASN A 135 2.03 -12.65 -3.25
CA ASN A 135 0.66 -13.15 -3.20
C ASN A 135 0.34 -13.64 -1.78
N GLY A 136 -0.90 -13.35 -1.34
CA GLY A 136 -1.39 -13.73 -0.03
C GLY A 136 -2.91 -13.64 0.06
N GLY A 137 -3.45 -13.75 1.26
CA GLY A 137 -4.89 -13.68 1.51
C GLY A 137 -5.36 -12.33 2.06
N ARG A 138 -4.46 -11.60 2.72
CA ARG A 138 -4.77 -10.29 3.32
C ARG A 138 -3.55 -9.38 3.27
N LEU A 139 -3.75 -8.13 2.84
CA LEU A 139 -2.77 -7.06 2.88
C LEU A 139 -3.27 -5.95 3.79
N VAL A 140 -2.42 -5.44 4.67
CA VAL A 140 -2.63 -4.19 5.42
C VAL A 140 -1.50 -3.24 5.07
N TYR A 141 -1.86 -2.07 4.55
CA TYR A 141 -0.91 -1.03 4.14
C TYR A 141 -1.13 0.25 4.93
N ASP A 142 -0.13 0.69 5.70
CA ASP A 142 -0.13 1.99 6.38
C ASP A 142 0.50 3.04 5.47
N LEU A 143 -0.32 3.99 4.97
CA LEU A 143 0.11 5.05 4.06
C LEU A 143 1.04 6.08 4.70
N ARG A 144 1.02 6.21 6.04
CA ARG A 144 1.87 7.17 6.76
C ARG A 144 3.30 6.67 6.85
N THR A 145 3.46 5.37 7.12
CA THR A 145 4.76 4.74 7.35
C THR A 145 5.31 4.07 6.09
N GLY A 146 4.44 3.77 5.11
CA GLY A 146 4.76 2.96 3.95
C GLY A 146 4.94 1.47 4.29
N ARG A 147 4.48 1.03 5.48
CA ARG A 147 4.58 -0.36 5.89
C ARG A 147 3.45 -1.18 5.30
N ALA A 148 3.81 -2.24 4.61
CA ALA A 148 2.89 -3.26 4.12
C ALA A 148 3.09 -4.57 4.90
N VAL A 149 2.00 -5.19 5.33
CA VAL A 149 1.98 -6.52 5.93
C VAL A 149 1.06 -7.40 5.08
N LEU A 150 1.61 -8.46 4.53
CA LEU A 150 0.88 -9.44 3.74
C LEU A 150 0.81 -10.75 4.51
N ASP A 151 -0.42 -11.21 4.77
CA ASP A 151 -0.70 -12.47 5.45
C ASP A 151 -1.25 -13.50 4.45
N GLY A 152 -1.01 -14.77 4.70
CA GLY A 152 -1.52 -15.87 3.87
C GLY A 152 -3.03 -16.05 3.87
N GLY A 153 -3.73 -15.42 4.82
CA GLY A 153 -5.16 -15.58 5.04
C GLY A 153 -5.47 -16.87 5.82
N ALA A 154 -6.66 -16.95 6.43
CA ALA A 154 -7.12 -18.14 7.10
C ALA A 154 -7.49 -19.23 6.05
N PRO A 155 -7.15 -20.50 6.27
CA PRO A 155 -7.63 -21.59 5.44
C PRO A 155 -9.18 -21.58 5.38
N GLY A 156 -9.75 -21.64 4.18
CA GLY A 156 -11.22 -21.66 4.00
C GLY A 156 -11.93 -20.30 4.10
N ALA A 157 -11.21 -19.17 4.25
CA ALA A 157 -11.82 -17.86 4.17
C ALA A 157 -12.42 -17.63 2.76
N PRO A 158 -13.60 -16.97 2.63
CA PRO A 158 -14.16 -16.62 1.33
C PRO A 158 -13.15 -15.85 0.48
N GLY A 159 -12.86 -16.38 -0.73
CA GLY A 159 -11.86 -15.80 -1.63
C GLY A 159 -10.44 -16.35 -1.49
N SER A 160 -10.22 -17.34 -0.63
CA SER A 160 -8.97 -18.11 -0.67
C SER A 160 -8.98 -18.98 -1.94
N ALA A 161 -7.95 -18.86 -2.79
CA ALA A 161 -7.80 -19.76 -3.93
C ALA A 161 -7.68 -21.20 -3.42
N ALA A 162 -8.39 -22.14 -4.06
CA ALA A 162 -8.28 -23.55 -3.73
C ALA A 162 -6.82 -23.97 -3.87
N GLY A 163 -6.18 -24.36 -2.74
CA GLY A 163 -4.79 -24.79 -2.70
C GLY A 163 -3.79 -23.85 -2.03
N THR A 164 -4.17 -22.62 -1.67
CA THR A 164 -3.31 -21.74 -0.87
C THR A 164 -3.51 -22.05 0.61
N THR A 165 -2.65 -22.84 1.16
CA THR A 165 -2.57 -23.18 2.60
C THR A 165 -2.06 -21.99 3.41
N GLY A 166 -2.80 -20.90 3.50
CA GLY A 166 -2.49 -19.79 4.40
C GLY A 166 -1.07 -19.20 4.30
N ARG A 167 -0.35 -19.42 3.20
CA ARG A 167 1.04 -18.99 3.00
C ARG A 167 1.13 -17.78 2.09
N VAL A 168 2.05 -16.87 2.41
CA VAL A 168 2.50 -15.83 1.50
C VAL A 168 3.55 -16.41 0.56
N THR A 169 3.45 -16.11 -0.72
CA THR A 169 4.45 -16.44 -1.73
C THR A 169 4.96 -15.20 -2.41
N GLY A 170 6.23 -15.17 -2.80
CA GLY A 170 6.83 -14.02 -3.48
C GLY A 170 7.95 -14.43 -4.44
N ARG A 171 8.15 -13.60 -5.46
CA ARG A 171 9.29 -13.65 -6.37
C ARG A 171 9.90 -12.25 -6.45
N PHE A 172 11.20 -12.16 -6.30
CA PHE A 172 11.96 -10.92 -6.37
C PHE A 172 13.01 -10.99 -7.47
N THR A 173 13.22 -9.84 -8.11
CA THR A 173 14.30 -9.67 -9.08
C THR A 173 15.58 -9.30 -8.32
N VAL A 174 16.66 -10.03 -8.54
CA VAL A 174 17.98 -9.72 -8.01
C VAL A 174 18.74 -8.94 -9.08
N PRO A 175 19.18 -7.70 -8.81
CA PRO A 175 20.01 -6.95 -9.76
C PRO A 175 21.28 -7.76 -10.09
N GLN A 176 21.58 -7.90 -11.38
CA GLN A 176 22.86 -8.44 -11.82
C GLN A 176 23.90 -7.31 -11.70
N THR A 177 24.93 -7.49 -10.88
CA THR A 177 26.12 -6.60 -10.78
C THR A 177 27.06 -6.91 -11.90
#